data_27aafaa79afe3f4f5285b93b9576a790
#
_entry.id   27aafaa79afe3f4f5285b93b9576a790
#
_cell.length_a   1.000
_cell.length_b   1.000
_cell.length_c   1.000
_cell.angle_alpha   90.00
_cell.angle_beta   90.00
_cell.angle_gamma   90.00
#
_symmetry.space_group_name_H-M   'P 1'
#
loop_
_entity.id
_entity.type
_entity.pdbx_description
1 polymer ?
#
loop_
_entity_poly.entity_id
_entity_poly.type
_entity_poly.pdbx_seq_one_letter_code
_entity_poly.pdbx_strand_id
1 'polypeptide(L)'
;MISIFLEDSFDAAHWLPNVPEDHKCRHLHGHTYRIRIEVTGEIGSRSGWIMDYSELREKWLPLKEQLDHRSLNDLLPNPTCEVLAAWIAANLCVSGLKRVELRETVNCGVVYTL
;
A
#
# COMPACT_ATOMS: atom_id res chain seq x y z
N MET A 1 -19.17 -2.18 13.79
CA MET A 1 -18.26 -1.31 13.01
C MET A 1 -18.30 -1.73 11.55
N ILE A 2 -18.35 -0.77 10.66
CA ILE A 2 -18.36 -1.04 9.22
C ILE A 2 -17.16 -0.34 8.55
N SER A 3 -16.59 -0.99 7.55
CA SER A 3 -15.49 -0.44 6.76
C SER A 3 -15.80 -0.59 5.28
N ILE A 4 -15.30 0.35 4.50
CA ILE A 4 -15.22 0.22 3.05
C ILE A 4 -13.78 -0.11 2.68
N PHE A 5 -13.57 -0.61 1.48
CA PHE A 5 -12.21 -0.86 1.01
C PHE A 5 -12.06 -0.50 -0.46
N LEU A 6 -10.83 -0.20 -0.84
CA LEU A 6 -10.37 -0.03 -2.20
C LEU A 6 -9.24 -1.02 -2.45
N GLU A 7 -9.30 -1.74 -3.55
CA GLU A 7 -8.20 -2.61 -3.98
C GLU A 7 -7.63 -2.08 -5.29
N ASP A 8 -6.31 -2.20 -5.42
CA ASP A 8 -5.59 -1.82 -6.63
C ASP A 8 -4.29 -2.61 -6.70
N SER A 9 -3.57 -2.47 -7.80
CA SER A 9 -2.26 -3.10 -7.97
C SER A 9 -1.30 -2.14 -8.64
N PHE A 10 0.00 -2.39 -8.46
CA PHE A 10 1.07 -1.67 -9.14
C PHE A 10 2.27 -2.61 -9.30
N ASP A 11 3.04 -2.37 -10.35
CA ASP A 11 4.25 -3.14 -10.61
C ASP A 11 5.46 -2.30 -10.23
N ALA A 12 6.36 -2.87 -9.43
CA ALA A 12 7.54 -2.15 -9.00
C ALA A 12 8.72 -3.11 -8.82
N ALA A 13 9.91 -2.57 -8.97
CA ALA A 13 11.14 -3.31 -8.75
C ALA A 13 11.80 -2.85 -7.45
N HIS A 14 12.54 -3.76 -6.84
CA HIS A 14 13.34 -3.45 -5.67
C HIS A 14 14.48 -4.45 -5.49
N TRP A 15 15.39 -4.11 -4.60
CA TRP A 15 16.38 -5.01 -4.05
C TRP A 15 16.57 -4.65 -2.60
N LEU A 16 16.98 -5.63 -1.78
CA LEU A 16 17.09 -5.46 -0.33
C LEU A 16 18.54 -5.35 0.09
N PRO A 17 19.01 -4.16 0.48
CA PRO A 17 20.43 -3.96 0.82
C PRO A 17 20.85 -4.56 2.17
N ASN A 18 19.89 -4.80 3.07
CA ASN A 18 20.19 -5.22 4.45
C ASN A 18 20.02 -6.71 4.71
N VAL A 19 19.76 -7.51 3.67
CA VAL A 19 19.77 -8.97 3.78
C VAL A 19 21.20 -9.49 3.55
N PRO A 20 21.52 -10.76 3.94
CA PRO A 20 22.83 -11.35 3.67
C PRO A 20 23.20 -11.29 2.19
N GLU A 21 24.50 -11.15 1.89
CA GLU A 21 24.99 -10.98 0.52
C GLU A 21 24.59 -12.11 -0.44
N ASP A 22 24.48 -13.32 0.07
CA ASP A 22 24.07 -14.50 -0.72
C ASP A 22 22.54 -14.65 -0.83
N HIS A 23 21.77 -13.76 -0.18
CA HIS A 23 20.31 -13.81 -0.26
C HIS A 23 19.84 -13.34 -1.64
N LYS A 24 18.89 -14.08 -2.23
CA LYS A 24 18.38 -13.78 -3.58
C LYS A 24 17.79 -12.37 -3.70
N CYS A 25 17.22 -11.83 -2.62
CA CYS A 25 16.59 -10.52 -2.62
C CYS A 25 17.58 -9.35 -2.67
N ARG A 26 18.90 -9.61 -2.55
CA ARG A 26 19.92 -8.61 -2.85
C ARG A 26 19.95 -8.23 -4.33
N HIS A 27 19.49 -9.11 -5.20
CA HIS A 27 19.42 -8.85 -6.63
C HIS A 27 18.12 -8.13 -7.00
N LEU A 28 18.23 -7.23 -7.95
CA LEU A 28 17.08 -6.50 -8.47
C LEU A 28 16.03 -7.48 -9.01
N HIS A 29 14.82 -7.32 -8.57
CA HIS A 29 13.67 -8.13 -9.01
C HIS A 29 12.40 -7.30 -8.88
N GLY A 30 11.31 -7.79 -9.42
CA GLY A 30 10.04 -7.07 -9.39
C GLY A 30 8.89 -7.92 -8.93
N HIS A 31 7.85 -7.22 -8.52
CA HIS A 31 6.58 -7.83 -8.11
C HIS A 31 5.41 -7.04 -8.67
N THR A 32 4.28 -7.71 -8.81
CA THR A 32 2.99 -7.04 -8.90
C THR A 32 2.43 -6.97 -7.50
N TYR A 33 2.53 -5.79 -6.89
CA TYR A 33 2.00 -5.55 -5.56
C TYR A 33 0.49 -5.36 -5.66
N ARG A 34 -0.23 -5.93 -4.69
CA ARG A 34 -1.67 -5.73 -4.56
C ARG A 34 -1.93 -5.05 -3.23
N ILE A 35 -2.69 -3.96 -3.29
CA ILE A 35 -3.01 -3.19 -2.10
C ILE A 35 -4.50 -3.24 -1.81
N ARG A 36 -4.83 -3.29 -0.53
CA ARG A 36 -6.19 -3.12 -0.02
C ARG A 36 -6.15 -2.06 1.08
N ILE A 37 -6.91 -1.01 0.86
CA ILE A 37 -7.02 0.12 1.80
C ILE A 37 -8.40 0.05 2.43
N GLU A 38 -8.45 -0.03 3.76
CA GLU A 38 -9.71 -0.08 4.50
C GLU A 38 -9.92 1.19 5.30
N VAL A 39 -11.10 1.75 5.17
CA VAL A 39 -11.52 2.96 5.88
C VAL A 39 -12.78 2.64 6.66
N THR A 40 -12.78 2.98 7.93
CA THR A 40 -13.93 2.78 8.80
C THR A 40 -14.61 4.12 9.09
N GLY A 41 -15.90 4.08 9.38
CA GLY A 41 -16.65 5.30 9.70
C GLY A 41 -18.12 5.02 9.94
N GLU A 42 -18.88 6.09 10.07
CA GLU A 42 -20.32 6.06 10.24
C GLU A 42 -21.00 6.13 8.88
N ILE A 43 -22.09 5.41 8.73
CA ILE A 43 -22.95 5.52 7.54
C ILE A 43 -23.63 6.90 7.57
N GLY A 44 -23.38 7.72 6.59
CA GLY A 44 -24.00 9.04 6.48
C GLY A 44 -25.52 8.93 6.43
N SER A 45 -26.21 9.71 7.25
CA SER A 45 -27.65 9.63 7.38
C SER A 45 -28.39 9.98 6.09
N ARG A 46 -27.80 10.79 5.23
CA ARG A 46 -28.38 11.19 3.93
C ARG A 46 -27.75 10.43 2.77
N SER A 47 -26.41 10.42 2.71
CA SER A 47 -25.68 9.79 1.62
C SER A 47 -25.80 8.25 1.63
N GLY A 48 -25.89 7.66 2.83
CA GLY A 48 -25.90 6.21 2.99
C GLY A 48 -24.51 5.57 2.82
N TRP A 49 -23.45 6.36 2.72
CA TRP A 49 -22.09 5.86 2.60
C TRP A 49 -21.19 6.39 3.70
N ILE A 50 -20.07 5.72 3.91
CA ILE A 50 -18.98 6.19 4.79
C ILE A 50 -18.20 7.29 4.06
N MET A 51 -17.89 7.03 2.78
CA MET A 51 -17.09 7.90 1.94
C MET A 51 -17.32 7.51 0.49
N ASP A 52 -17.21 8.46 -0.43
CA ASP A 52 -17.21 8.17 -1.85
C ASP A 52 -15.91 7.44 -2.22
N TYR A 53 -16.03 6.34 -2.94
CA TYR A 53 -14.84 5.59 -3.41
C TYR A 53 -13.92 6.46 -4.27
N SER A 54 -14.45 7.42 -5.00
CA SER A 54 -13.62 8.33 -5.80
C SER A 54 -12.75 9.22 -4.92
N GLU A 55 -13.21 9.63 -3.74
CA GLU A 55 -12.39 10.40 -2.80
C GLU A 55 -11.22 9.55 -2.29
N LEU A 56 -11.49 8.30 -1.97
CA LEU A 56 -10.44 7.37 -1.53
C LEU A 56 -9.43 7.13 -2.66
N ARG A 57 -9.91 6.96 -3.88
CA ARG A 57 -9.06 6.77 -5.06
C ARG A 57 -8.19 8.01 -5.32
N GLU A 58 -8.75 9.20 -5.19
CA GLU A 58 -7.99 10.45 -5.35
C GLU A 58 -6.85 10.59 -4.34
N LYS A 59 -7.01 10.03 -3.16
CA LYS A 59 -5.94 10.01 -2.15
C LYS A 59 -4.86 8.97 -2.46
N TRP A 60 -5.27 7.86 -3.04
CA TRP A 60 -4.35 6.77 -3.36
C TRP A 60 -3.53 7.01 -4.65
N LEU A 61 -4.16 7.51 -5.72
CA LEU A 61 -3.51 7.63 -7.03
C LEU A 61 -2.19 8.40 -7.02
N PRO A 62 -2.03 9.52 -6.28
CA PRO A 62 -0.74 10.21 -6.22
C PRO A 62 0.38 9.36 -5.61
N LEU A 63 0.05 8.48 -4.68
CA LEU A 63 1.01 7.54 -4.11
C LEU A 63 1.37 6.46 -5.13
N LYS A 64 0.37 5.93 -5.82
CA LYS A 64 0.58 4.93 -6.87
C LYS A 64 1.53 5.46 -7.94
N GLU A 65 1.41 6.71 -8.35
CA GLU A 65 2.30 7.33 -9.34
C GLU A 65 3.76 7.33 -8.92
N GLN A 66 4.04 7.38 -7.62
CA GLN A 66 5.40 7.33 -7.09
C GLN A 66 5.95 5.91 -7.01
N LEU A 67 5.11 4.90 -7.15
CA LEU A 67 5.46 3.49 -6.96
C LEU A 67 5.42 2.69 -8.26
N ASP A 68 4.41 2.92 -9.08
CA ASP A 68 4.14 2.10 -10.24
C ASP A 68 5.20 2.29 -11.33
N HIS A 69 5.75 1.17 -11.80
CA HIS A 69 6.81 1.14 -12.81
C HIS A 69 8.07 1.89 -12.36
N ARG A 70 8.35 1.86 -11.05
CA ARG A 70 9.52 2.51 -10.44
C ARG A 70 10.40 1.50 -9.74
N SER A 71 11.64 1.92 -9.48
CA SER A 71 12.50 1.24 -8.53
C SER A 71 12.23 1.82 -7.14
N LEU A 72 11.76 0.99 -6.22
CA LEU A 72 11.41 1.43 -4.87
C LEU A 72 12.63 1.89 -4.07
N ASN A 73 13.83 1.45 -4.46
CA ASN A 73 15.08 1.91 -3.83
C ASN A 73 15.37 3.38 -4.10
N ASP A 74 14.77 3.98 -5.13
CA ASP A 74 14.86 5.43 -5.38
C ASP A 74 14.02 6.23 -4.38
N LEU A 75 13.00 5.61 -3.79
CA LEU A 75 12.10 6.26 -2.85
C LEU A 75 12.47 5.94 -1.39
N LEU A 76 12.84 4.70 -1.12
CA LEU A 76 13.06 4.18 0.24
C LEU A 76 14.45 3.52 0.34
N PRO A 77 15.20 3.78 1.42
CA PRO A 77 16.53 3.18 1.59
C PRO A 77 16.51 1.67 1.71
N ASN A 78 15.44 1.12 2.31
CA ASN A 78 15.29 -0.33 2.51
C ASN A 78 13.86 -0.73 2.21
N PRO A 79 13.51 -0.91 0.92
CA PRO A 79 12.11 -1.05 0.51
C PRO A 79 11.58 -2.47 0.66
N THR A 80 11.56 -2.97 1.88
CA THR A 80 10.81 -4.19 2.22
C THR A 80 9.31 -3.93 2.08
N CYS A 81 8.53 -5.00 1.96
CA CYS A 81 7.07 -4.87 1.93
C CYS A 81 6.55 -4.17 3.20
N GLU A 82 7.16 -4.46 4.36
CA GLU A 82 6.82 -3.84 5.64
C GLU A 82 7.06 -2.33 5.64
N VAL A 83 8.23 -1.91 5.19
CA VAL A 83 8.60 -0.49 5.12
C VAL A 83 7.70 0.23 4.11
N LEU A 84 7.42 -0.41 2.98
CA LEU A 84 6.54 0.16 1.95
C LEU A 84 5.11 0.33 2.47
N ALA A 85 4.57 -0.67 3.16
CA ALA A 85 3.23 -0.58 3.74
C ALA A 85 3.15 0.56 4.76
N ALA A 86 4.16 0.72 5.60
CA ALA A 86 4.24 1.82 6.57
C ALA A 86 4.30 3.18 5.87
N TRP A 87 5.08 3.29 4.79
CA TRP A 87 5.16 4.51 3.99
C TRP A 87 3.80 4.87 3.38
N ILE A 88 3.12 3.90 2.82
CA ILE A 88 1.79 4.10 2.24
C ILE A 88 0.82 4.59 3.32
N ALA A 89 0.77 3.90 4.46
CA ALA A 89 -0.11 4.28 5.56
C ALA A 89 0.16 5.70 6.07
N ALA A 90 1.43 6.09 6.14
CA ALA A 90 1.84 7.42 6.60
C ALA A 90 1.46 8.53 5.61
N ASN A 91 1.35 8.22 4.34
CA ASN A 91 1.08 9.21 3.29
C ASN A 91 -0.37 9.21 2.77
N LEU A 92 -1.19 8.26 3.20
CA LEU A 92 -2.63 8.27 2.93
C LEU A 92 -3.32 9.20 3.92
N CYS A 93 -3.61 10.42 3.47
CA CYS A 93 -4.30 11.42 4.28
C CYS A 93 -5.82 11.20 4.20
N VAL A 94 -6.29 10.13 4.84
CA VAL A 94 -7.70 9.73 4.82
C VAL A 94 -8.19 9.60 6.26
N SER A 95 -9.27 10.32 6.56
CA SER A 95 -9.93 10.18 7.85
C SER A 95 -10.56 8.79 7.96
N GLY A 96 -10.31 8.13 9.09
CA GLY A 96 -10.86 6.79 9.32
C GLY A 96 -10.05 5.67 8.69
N LEU A 97 -8.85 5.94 8.19
CA LEU A 97 -7.96 4.89 7.69
C LEU A 97 -7.77 3.86 8.80
N LYS A 98 -8.08 2.62 8.51
CA LYS A 98 -8.05 1.53 9.49
C LYS A 98 -6.92 0.55 9.24
N ARG A 99 -6.71 0.19 7.98
CA ARG A 99 -5.78 -0.88 7.65
C ARG A 99 -5.29 -0.73 6.22
N VAL A 100 -4.01 -1.02 6.02
CA VAL A 100 -3.40 -1.17 4.70
C VAL A 100 -2.88 -2.60 4.61
N GLU A 101 -3.37 -3.37 3.67
CA GLU A 101 -2.88 -4.70 3.38
C GLU A 101 -2.11 -4.62 2.06
N LEU A 102 -0.85 -5.05 2.08
CA LEU A 102 0.02 -5.01 0.91
C LEU A 102 0.57 -6.39 0.64
N ARG A 103 0.21 -6.96 -0.50
CA ARG A 103 0.72 -8.26 -0.95
C ARG A 103 1.87 -8.05 -1.90
N GLU A 104 3.00 -8.65 -1.58
CA GLU A 104 4.18 -8.67 -2.44
C GLU A 104 4.06 -9.77 -3.49
N THR A 105 3.48 -10.90 -3.08
CA THR A 105 3.14 -12.02 -3.97
C THR A 105 1.70 -12.44 -3.70
N VAL A 106 1.20 -13.41 -4.45
CA VAL A 106 -0.16 -13.94 -4.24
C VAL A 106 -0.35 -14.49 -2.81
N ASN A 107 0.71 -15.02 -2.22
CA ASN A 107 0.64 -15.74 -0.95
C ASN A 107 1.25 -15.00 0.25
N CYS A 108 2.00 -13.94 0.02
CA CYS A 108 2.77 -13.26 1.07
C CYS A 108 2.58 -11.77 1.02
N GLY A 109 2.44 -11.18 2.19
CA GLY A 109 2.26 -9.73 2.29
C GLY A 109 2.26 -9.28 3.73
N VAL A 110 1.87 -8.03 3.91
CA VAL A 110 1.91 -7.30 5.18
C VAL A 110 0.55 -6.70 5.46
N VAL A 111 0.15 -6.73 6.72
CA VAL A 111 -1.04 -6.04 7.20
C VAL A 111 -0.58 -4.96 8.17
N TYR A 112 -0.82 -3.72 7.82
CA TYR A 112 -0.54 -2.56 8.66
C TYR A 112 -1.87 -2.08 9.26
N THR A 113 -1.99 -2.14 10.58
CA THR A 113 -3.20 -1.72 11.29
C THR A 113 -2.91 -0.44 12.07
N LEU A 114 -3.81 0.53 11.93
CA LEU A 114 -3.71 1.79 12.67
C LEU A 114 -4.48 1.74 13.98
#